data_68d4bb318909fa3ae4ce4ea25762deb6
#
_entry.id   68d4bb318909fa3ae4ce4ea25762deb6
#
_cell.length_a   1.000
_cell.length_b   1.000
_cell.length_c   1.000
_cell.angle_alpha   90.00
_cell.angle_beta   90.00
_cell.angle_gamma   90.00
#
_symmetry.space_group_name_H-M   'P 1'
#
loop_
_entity.id
_entity.type
_entity.pdbx_description
1 polymer ?
#
loop_
_entity_poly.entity_id
_entity_poly.type
_entity_poly.pdbx_seq_one_letter_code
_entity_poly.pdbx_strand_id
1 'polypeptide(L)'
;MDQFHALDEHVPISVWSRFGEDSDIYKRMSAKSLLVAGTPWVDFFNPEAQKTFWAELNTGLFDYGLDGWWMDASEPEFDILKGRQTFLGSGESVRNAYPLFVTKAIYEGQRSTTDRKRVVIFTRSAYTGQQRYAAISWSGDISANWITFQRQIPAGLSFSMSGMPYWTTDGGGFFRPKDQYTNEAYHELLIRWFQYAAFCPIFRVHGWTSNAEIWNYGPRVLDIATQFDELRYHLLPYIYSSAWGVTHDGETLMRALPLEFPSDPRAKAIADQFLFGPALLINPVTTAGATQRSLYLPVGHDWIDFWTGKTVRGGQTVTAEAPLDRIPIYAKSGSIIPFGPAVQSASAKADPIDIRIYPGADGDFTLYEDEGDNYDYEHGAYSIIPLHWDDKASTLTVGERRGSFPGMLEHRTFRIVRARESNGVGIAAPEKFDTTVEFEGKAVSVPDDGSM
;
A
#
# COMPACT_ATOMS: atom_id res chain seq x y z
N MET A 1 -2.21 2.64 -25.46
CA MET A 1 -1.34 2.02 -24.43
C MET A 1 0.10 2.48 -24.59
N ASP A 2 0.73 2.34 -25.77
CA ASP A 2 2.16 2.65 -25.98
C ASP A 2 2.62 4.03 -25.48
N GLN A 3 1.76 5.05 -25.57
CA GLN A 3 2.09 6.39 -25.06
C GLN A 3 2.18 6.45 -23.52
N PHE A 4 1.34 5.71 -22.80
CA PHE A 4 1.40 5.61 -21.35
C PHE A 4 2.62 4.82 -20.91
N HIS A 5 2.87 3.67 -21.55
CA HIS A 5 4.05 2.86 -21.26
C HIS A 5 5.36 3.60 -21.56
N ALA A 6 5.38 4.48 -22.58
CA ALA A 6 6.54 5.33 -22.84
C ALA A 6 6.81 6.37 -21.74
N LEU A 7 5.85 6.61 -20.85
CA LEU A 7 5.97 7.45 -19.64
C LEU A 7 6.17 6.62 -18.37
N ASP A 8 6.40 5.31 -18.48
CA ASP A 8 6.44 4.37 -17.35
C ASP A 8 5.12 4.31 -16.56
N GLU A 9 3.99 4.55 -17.21
CA GLU A 9 2.67 4.50 -16.59
C GLU A 9 1.98 3.17 -16.88
N HIS A 10 1.43 2.55 -15.82
CA HIS A 10 0.58 1.37 -15.91
C HIS A 10 -0.90 1.78 -15.92
N VAL A 11 -1.68 1.18 -16.78
CA VAL A 11 -3.09 1.56 -16.99
C VAL A 11 -4.02 0.43 -16.55
N PRO A 12 -4.68 0.53 -15.39
CA PRO A 12 -5.80 -0.32 -15.02
C PRO A 12 -7.08 0.14 -15.73
N ILE A 13 -7.98 -0.81 -16.01
CA ILE A 13 -9.29 -0.50 -16.55
C ILE A 13 -10.41 -1.00 -15.64
N SER A 14 -11.49 -0.20 -15.57
CA SER A 14 -12.71 -0.60 -14.85
C SER A 14 -13.47 -1.68 -15.64
N VAL A 15 -13.72 -2.80 -14.99
CA VAL A 15 -14.47 -3.93 -15.52
C VAL A 15 -15.48 -4.39 -14.48
N TRP A 16 -16.72 -4.63 -14.93
CA TRP A 16 -17.78 -5.12 -14.07
C TRP A 16 -18.03 -6.62 -14.27
N SER A 17 -18.59 -7.25 -13.26
CA SER A 17 -19.01 -8.66 -13.30
C SER A 17 -20.28 -8.88 -14.12
N ARG A 18 -20.65 -7.93 -14.97
CA ARG A 18 -21.84 -7.96 -15.83
C ARG A 18 -21.60 -7.31 -17.19
N PHE A 19 -22.49 -7.59 -18.12
CA PHE A 19 -22.47 -7.01 -19.46
C PHE A 19 -23.79 -6.34 -19.80
N GLY A 20 -23.77 -5.31 -20.67
CA GLY A 20 -24.99 -4.75 -21.26
C GLY A 20 -25.72 -5.82 -22.08
N GLU A 21 -27.03 -5.91 -21.95
CA GLU A 21 -27.84 -6.98 -22.55
C GLU A 21 -27.84 -7.00 -24.10
N ASP A 22 -27.55 -5.85 -24.70
CA ASP A 22 -27.39 -5.69 -26.17
C ASP A 22 -25.98 -6.00 -26.67
N SER A 23 -25.02 -6.17 -25.78
CA SER A 23 -23.63 -6.50 -26.17
C SER A 23 -23.49 -7.92 -26.72
N ASP A 24 -22.53 -8.10 -27.64
CA ASP A 24 -22.27 -9.41 -28.20
C ASP A 24 -21.70 -10.39 -27.15
N ILE A 25 -20.96 -9.88 -26.17
CA ILE A 25 -20.47 -10.70 -25.04
C ILE A 25 -21.63 -11.24 -24.22
N TYR A 26 -22.61 -10.40 -23.87
CA TYR A 26 -23.82 -10.86 -23.17
C TYR A 26 -24.53 -11.98 -23.94
N LYS A 27 -24.75 -11.80 -25.27
CA LYS A 27 -25.41 -12.80 -26.11
C LYS A 27 -24.66 -14.12 -26.11
N ARG A 28 -23.31 -14.09 -26.24
CA ARG A 28 -22.47 -15.30 -26.19
C ARG A 28 -22.54 -16.00 -24.84
N MET A 29 -22.41 -15.25 -23.72
CA MET A 29 -22.47 -15.79 -22.36
C MET A 29 -23.84 -16.37 -22.04
N SER A 30 -24.92 -15.65 -22.40
CA SER A 30 -26.32 -16.09 -22.22
C SER A 30 -26.64 -17.36 -23.00
N ALA A 31 -26.23 -17.45 -24.26
CA ALA A 31 -26.44 -18.64 -25.09
C ALA A 31 -25.81 -19.92 -24.53
N LYS A 32 -24.74 -19.78 -23.74
CA LYS A 32 -24.05 -20.87 -23.05
C LYS A 32 -24.51 -21.07 -21.60
N SER A 33 -25.53 -20.36 -21.13
CA SER A 33 -26.00 -20.39 -19.72
C SER A 33 -24.90 -20.09 -18.71
N LEU A 34 -24.03 -19.13 -18.99
CA LEU A 34 -22.90 -18.71 -18.14
C LEU A 34 -23.22 -17.50 -17.26
N LEU A 35 -24.44 -16.99 -17.34
CA LEU A 35 -24.95 -15.91 -16.50
C LEU A 35 -25.83 -16.46 -15.40
N VAL A 36 -25.94 -15.75 -14.29
CA VAL A 36 -26.94 -16.03 -13.25
C VAL A 36 -28.32 -15.86 -13.87
N ALA A 37 -29.16 -16.89 -13.78
CA ALA A 37 -30.43 -16.97 -14.50
C ALA A 37 -31.29 -15.71 -14.31
N GLY A 38 -31.73 -15.11 -15.45
CA GLY A 38 -32.55 -13.91 -15.45
C GLY A 38 -31.82 -12.63 -15.04
N THR A 39 -30.49 -12.57 -15.19
CA THR A 39 -29.67 -11.39 -14.92
C THR A 39 -28.55 -11.21 -15.95
N PRO A 40 -27.97 -10.01 -16.11
CA PRO A 40 -26.77 -9.80 -16.92
C PRO A 40 -25.47 -10.14 -16.19
N TRP A 41 -25.50 -10.65 -14.97
CA TRP A 41 -24.34 -10.94 -14.15
C TRP A 41 -23.76 -12.33 -14.45
N VAL A 42 -22.44 -12.38 -14.50
CA VAL A 42 -21.71 -13.64 -14.74
C VAL A 42 -21.85 -14.58 -13.55
N ASP A 43 -22.13 -15.85 -13.78
CA ASP A 43 -22.07 -16.87 -12.74
C ASP A 43 -20.61 -17.32 -12.52
N PHE A 44 -19.85 -16.52 -11.75
CA PHE A 44 -18.44 -16.84 -11.47
C PHE A 44 -18.23 -18.12 -10.65
N PHE A 45 -19.28 -18.73 -10.13
CA PHE A 45 -19.17 -20.04 -9.52
C PHE A 45 -19.03 -21.15 -10.56
N ASN A 46 -19.37 -20.87 -11.83
CA ASN A 46 -19.21 -21.78 -12.96
C ASN A 46 -17.79 -21.65 -13.57
N PRO A 47 -16.95 -22.71 -13.55
CA PRO A 47 -15.62 -22.67 -14.14
C PRO A 47 -15.58 -22.30 -15.62
N GLU A 48 -16.61 -22.67 -16.40
CA GLU A 48 -16.69 -22.31 -17.82
C GLU A 48 -17.00 -20.81 -18.00
N ALA A 49 -17.79 -20.22 -17.09
CA ALA A 49 -18.02 -18.78 -17.08
C ALA A 49 -16.74 -18.01 -16.76
N GLN A 50 -15.94 -18.48 -15.80
CA GLN A 50 -14.64 -17.89 -15.47
C GLN A 50 -13.72 -17.90 -16.71
N LYS A 51 -13.57 -19.03 -17.38
CA LYS A 51 -12.72 -19.17 -18.57
C LYS A 51 -13.20 -18.28 -19.73
N THR A 52 -14.52 -18.27 -19.98
CA THR A 52 -15.09 -17.45 -21.05
C THR A 52 -14.92 -15.96 -20.75
N PHE A 53 -15.15 -15.55 -19.50
CA PHE A 53 -14.95 -14.15 -19.08
C PHE A 53 -13.49 -13.70 -19.28
N TRP A 54 -12.54 -14.53 -18.84
CA TRP A 54 -11.11 -14.21 -19.07
C TRP A 54 -10.77 -14.14 -20.57
N ALA A 55 -11.24 -15.08 -21.37
CA ALA A 55 -10.99 -15.09 -22.82
C ALA A 55 -11.47 -13.78 -23.48
N GLU A 56 -12.64 -13.27 -23.10
CA GLU A 56 -13.15 -11.99 -23.61
C GLU A 56 -12.28 -10.79 -23.12
N LEU A 57 -11.84 -10.81 -21.86
CA LEU A 57 -10.94 -9.76 -21.35
C LEU A 57 -9.56 -9.82 -22.02
N ASN A 58 -9.03 -11.02 -22.21
CA ASN A 58 -7.72 -11.20 -22.83
C ASN A 58 -7.70 -10.62 -24.24
N THR A 59 -8.63 -11.07 -25.10
CA THR A 59 -8.66 -10.62 -26.50
C THR A 59 -9.17 -9.19 -26.68
N GLY A 60 -10.05 -8.73 -25.80
CA GLY A 60 -10.66 -7.41 -25.90
C GLY A 60 -9.86 -6.29 -25.24
N LEU A 61 -9.02 -6.60 -24.27
CA LEU A 61 -8.37 -5.61 -23.42
C LEU A 61 -6.88 -5.94 -23.16
N PHE A 62 -6.56 -7.12 -22.64
CA PHE A 62 -5.21 -7.46 -22.19
C PHE A 62 -4.20 -7.48 -23.35
N ASP A 63 -4.58 -8.04 -24.50
CA ASP A 63 -3.77 -8.08 -25.72
C ASP A 63 -3.44 -6.67 -26.26
N TYR A 64 -4.17 -5.64 -25.84
CA TYR A 64 -3.89 -4.24 -26.14
C TYR A 64 -2.93 -3.56 -25.14
N GLY A 65 -2.41 -4.32 -24.17
CA GLY A 65 -1.36 -3.86 -23.25
C GLY A 65 -1.87 -3.29 -21.91
N LEU A 66 -3.12 -3.55 -21.52
CA LEU A 66 -3.61 -3.14 -20.20
C LEU A 66 -2.87 -3.84 -19.06
N ASP A 67 -2.70 -3.14 -17.93
CA ASP A 67 -1.81 -3.54 -16.84
C ASP A 67 -2.53 -4.01 -15.59
N GLY A 68 -3.79 -3.64 -15.41
CA GLY A 68 -4.52 -3.96 -14.20
C GLY A 68 -6.03 -3.95 -14.36
N TRP A 69 -6.72 -4.48 -13.38
CA TRP A 69 -8.14 -4.72 -13.40
C TRP A 69 -8.83 -4.02 -12.23
N TRP A 70 -9.71 -3.09 -12.53
CA TRP A 70 -10.59 -2.49 -11.53
C TRP A 70 -11.95 -3.21 -11.58
N MET A 71 -12.05 -4.27 -10.77
CA MET A 71 -13.24 -5.11 -10.66
C MET A 71 -14.24 -4.47 -9.71
N ASP A 72 -15.01 -3.51 -10.23
CA ASP A 72 -16.06 -2.86 -9.49
C ASP A 72 -17.32 -3.74 -9.41
N ALA A 73 -18.22 -3.45 -8.47
CA ALA A 73 -19.47 -4.19 -8.24
C ALA A 73 -19.30 -5.71 -8.12
N SER A 74 -18.17 -6.16 -7.54
CA SER A 74 -17.82 -7.57 -7.43
C SER A 74 -18.51 -8.30 -6.26
N GLU A 75 -19.43 -7.67 -5.52
CA GLU A 75 -20.22 -8.29 -4.42
C GLU A 75 -21.31 -9.26 -4.84
N PRO A 76 -22.11 -9.27 -5.93
CA PRO A 76 -22.50 -8.28 -6.92
C PRO A 76 -23.58 -7.30 -6.42
N GLU A 77 -23.75 -6.17 -7.12
CA GLU A 77 -24.70 -5.11 -6.72
C GLU A 77 -26.16 -5.58 -6.60
N PHE A 78 -26.94 -4.84 -5.79
CA PHE A 78 -28.39 -4.96 -5.66
C PHE A 78 -28.89 -6.34 -5.18
N ASP A 79 -28.03 -7.11 -4.53
CA ASP A 79 -28.39 -8.43 -3.99
C ASP A 79 -28.99 -9.38 -5.04
N ILE A 80 -28.46 -9.31 -6.27
CA ILE A 80 -29.02 -10.00 -7.44
C ILE A 80 -29.00 -11.53 -7.31
N LEU A 81 -28.22 -12.09 -6.40
CA LEU A 81 -28.18 -13.53 -6.17
C LEU A 81 -29.35 -14.04 -5.31
N LYS A 82 -30.05 -13.15 -4.61
CA LYS A 82 -31.17 -13.52 -3.75
C LYS A 82 -32.31 -14.19 -4.55
N GLY A 83 -32.77 -15.34 -4.06
CA GLY A 83 -33.82 -16.12 -4.69
C GLY A 83 -33.42 -16.81 -6.00
N ARG A 84 -32.14 -16.83 -6.34
CA ARG A 84 -31.63 -17.42 -7.59
C ARG A 84 -30.72 -18.63 -7.34
N GLN A 85 -30.69 -19.50 -8.32
CA GLN A 85 -29.71 -20.58 -8.36
C GLN A 85 -28.45 -20.14 -9.12
N THR A 86 -27.31 -20.58 -8.60
CA THR A 86 -25.99 -20.46 -9.21
C THR A 86 -25.44 -21.85 -9.47
N PHE A 87 -24.30 -21.94 -10.13
CA PHE A 87 -23.62 -23.21 -10.39
C PHE A 87 -23.29 -23.97 -9.09
N LEU A 88 -22.94 -23.29 -7.98
CA LEU A 88 -22.61 -23.90 -6.69
C LEU A 88 -23.81 -24.14 -5.77
N GLY A 89 -24.98 -23.57 -6.07
CA GLY A 89 -26.16 -23.71 -5.20
C GLY A 89 -26.99 -22.44 -5.10
N SER A 90 -27.79 -22.31 -4.03
CA SER A 90 -28.64 -21.13 -3.86
C SER A 90 -27.77 -19.87 -3.64
N GLY A 91 -28.21 -18.78 -4.25
CA GLY A 91 -27.51 -17.49 -4.11
C GLY A 91 -27.34 -17.06 -2.68
N GLU A 92 -28.34 -17.31 -1.81
CA GLU A 92 -28.26 -17.01 -0.38
C GLU A 92 -27.12 -17.72 0.33
N SER A 93 -26.78 -18.94 -0.07
CA SER A 93 -25.73 -19.73 0.58
C SER A 93 -24.33 -19.39 0.11
N VAL A 94 -24.17 -18.86 -1.11
CA VAL A 94 -22.86 -18.65 -1.73
C VAL A 94 -22.50 -17.18 -1.97
N ARG A 95 -23.44 -16.25 -1.85
CA ARG A 95 -23.31 -14.84 -2.26
C ARG A 95 -22.06 -14.15 -1.72
N ASN A 96 -21.71 -14.37 -0.45
CA ASN A 96 -20.57 -13.69 0.16
C ASN A 96 -19.23 -14.13 -0.43
N ALA A 97 -19.18 -15.33 -1.05
CA ALA A 97 -17.97 -15.83 -1.70
C ALA A 97 -17.81 -15.35 -3.16
N TYR A 98 -18.79 -14.64 -3.71
CA TYR A 98 -18.75 -14.19 -5.11
C TYR A 98 -17.47 -13.42 -5.47
N PRO A 99 -17.00 -12.40 -4.67
CA PRO A 99 -15.78 -11.67 -4.99
C PRO A 99 -14.53 -12.56 -5.03
N LEU A 100 -14.47 -13.61 -4.23
CA LEU A 100 -13.37 -14.58 -4.29
C LEU A 100 -13.30 -15.27 -5.66
N PHE A 101 -14.43 -15.64 -6.25
CA PHE A 101 -14.47 -16.30 -7.55
C PHE A 101 -14.28 -15.32 -8.70
N VAL A 102 -14.68 -14.04 -8.54
CA VAL A 102 -14.36 -12.96 -9.49
C VAL A 102 -12.85 -12.78 -9.59
N THR A 103 -12.18 -12.56 -8.46
CA THR A 103 -10.73 -12.35 -8.42
C THR A 103 -9.95 -13.58 -8.84
N LYS A 104 -10.42 -14.78 -8.49
CA LYS A 104 -9.88 -16.06 -8.97
C LYS A 104 -9.87 -16.13 -10.50
N ALA A 105 -10.99 -15.81 -11.15
CA ALA A 105 -11.12 -15.90 -12.60
C ALA A 105 -10.10 -15.02 -13.33
N ILE A 106 -9.90 -13.81 -12.84
CA ILE A 106 -8.93 -12.86 -13.41
C ILE A 106 -7.49 -13.32 -13.14
N TYR A 107 -7.17 -13.65 -11.89
CA TYR A 107 -5.83 -14.05 -11.49
C TYR A 107 -5.37 -15.30 -12.23
N GLU A 108 -6.15 -16.39 -12.17
CA GLU A 108 -5.79 -17.64 -12.81
C GLU A 108 -5.78 -17.52 -14.34
N GLY A 109 -6.71 -16.72 -14.89
CA GLY A 109 -6.77 -16.42 -16.32
C GLY A 109 -5.49 -15.72 -16.80
N GLN A 110 -5.10 -14.60 -16.19
CA GLN A 110 -3.89 -13.87 -16.56
C GLN A 110 -2.63 -14.70 -16.34
N ARG A 111 -2.49 -15.40 -15.20
CA ARG A 111 -1.37 -16.29 -14.92
C ARG A 111 -1.24 -17.44 -15.95
N SER A 112 -2.35 -17.95 -16.44
CA SER A 112 -2.33 -18.97 -17.51
C SER A 112 -1.91 -18.41 -18.87
N THR A 113 -2.00 -17.08 -19.05
CA THR A 113 -1.64 -16.40 -20.30
C THR A 113 -0.17 -15.97 -20.30
N THR A 114 0.34 -15.44 -19.16
CA THR A 114 1.71 -14.94 -19.06
C THR A 114 2.23 -14.87 -17.64
N ASP A 115 3.53 -15.09 -17.47
CA ASP A 115 4.28 -14.82 -16.24
C ASP A 115 5.10 -13.51 -16.33
N ARG A 116 5.00 -12.79 -17.45
CA ARG A 116 5.79 -11.57 -17.71
C ARG A 116 5.17 -10.31 -17.16
N LYS A 117 3.92 -10.38 -16.66
CA LYS A 117 3.19 -9.25 -16.08
C LYS A 117 2.45 -9.67 -14.83
N ARG A 118 2.72 -9.03 -13.70
CA ARG A 118 2.02 -9.28 -12.42
C ARG A 118 0.56 -8.91 -12.51
N VAL A 119 -0.26 -9.71 -11.88
CA VAL A 119 -1.70 -9.45 -11.76
C VAL A 119 -1.93 -8.38 -10.71
N VAL A 120 -2.71 -7.36 -11.05
CA VAL A 120 -3.16 -6.31 -10.14
C VAL A 120 -4.67 -6.20 -10.25
N ILE A 121 -5.39 -6.48 -9.16
CA ILE A 121 -6.85 -6.46 -9.11
C ILE A 121 -7.31 -5.52 -8.01
N PHE A 122 -8.02 -4.45 -8.38
CA PHE A 122 -8.82 -3.66 -7.45
C PHE A 122 -10.22 -4.24 -7.34
N THR A 123 -10.74 -4.39 -6.13
CA THR A 123 -12.11 -4.89 -5.90
C THR A 123 -12.70 -4.24 -4.65
N ARG A 124 -13.97 -3.81 -4.69
CA ARG A 124 -14.60 -3.16 -3.52
C ARG A 124 -15.23 -4.14 -2.54
N SER A 125 -15.13 -5.43 -2.81
CA SER A 125 -15.62 -6.47 -1.90
C SER A 125 -14.59 -7.58 -1.73
N ALA A 126 -14.70 -8.31 -0.63
CA ALA A 126 -13.73 -9.34 -0.29
C ALA A 126 -14.37 -10.53 0.40
N TYR A 127 -13.69 -11.66 0.31
CA TYR A 127 -14.00 -12.86 1.06
C TYR A 127 -12.70 -13.57 1.48
N THR A 128 -12.73 -14.28 2.59
CA THR A 128 -11.58 -15.02 3.13
C THR A 128 -10.92 -15.89 2.06
N GLY A 129 -9.60 -15.74 1.91
CA GLY A 129 -8.82 -16.47 0.90
C GLY A 129 -8.54 -15.67 -0.37
N GLN A 130 -9.15 -14.49 -0.55
CA GLN A 130 -8.98 -13.64 -1.73
C GLN A 130 -7.57 -13.04 -1.86
N GLN A 131 -6.84 -12.91 -0.74
CA GLN A 131 -5.45 -12.41 -0.74
C GLN A 131 -4.51 -13.21 -1.65
N ARG A 132 -4.82 -14.48 -1.94
CA ARG A 132 -4.04 -15.33 -2.87
C ARG A 132 -4.17 -14.93 -4.34
N TYR A 133 -5.11 -14.06 -4.68
CA TYR A 133 -5.43 -13.67 -6.04
C TYR A 133 -5.04 -12.22 -6.35
N ALA A 134 -3.99 -11.70 -5.73
CA ALA A 134 -3.46 -10.35 -5.95
C ALA A 134 -4.52 -9.23 -5.81
N ALA A 135 -5.49 -9.44 -4.91
CA ALA A 135 -6.60 -8.54 -4.72
C ALA A 135 -6.26 -7.41 -3.75
N ILE A 136 -6.52 -6.19 -4.19
CA ILE A 136 -6.50 -4.96 -3.43
C ILE A 136 -7.95 -4.56 -3.20
N SER A 137 -8.32 -4.26 -1.95
CA SER A 137 -9.69 -3.81 -1.68
C SER A 137 -9.74 -2.36 -1.24
N TRP A 138 -10.77 -1.65 -1.69
CA TRP A 138 -11.09 -0.32 -1.21
C TRP A 138 -12.46 -0.29 -0.54
N SER A 139 -12.71 0.76 0.23
CA SER A 139 -13.92 0.89 1.06
C SER A 139 -15.21 1.22 0.31
N GLY A 140 -15.19 1.23 -1.03
CA GLY A 140 -16.33 1.59 -1.86
C GLY A 140 -16.56 3.10 -1.94
N ASP A 141 -17.74 3.48 -2.42
CA ASP A 141 -18.16 4.86 -2.70
C ASP A 141 -18.53 5.58 -1.40
N ILE A 142 -17.56 6.18 -0.75
CA ILE A 142 -17.67 6.78 0.58
C ILE A 142 -17.85 8.29 0.54
N SER A 143 -18.53 8.85 1.55
CA SER A 143 -18.76 10.29 1.65
C SER A 143 -17.53 11.04 2.14
N ALA A 144 -17.28 12.21 1.56
CA ALA A 144 -16.21 13.12 1.96
C ALA A 144 -16.59 13.91 3.23
N ASN A 145 -16.42 13.29 4.40
CA ASN A 145 -16.61 13.93 5.68
C ASN A 145 -15.74 13.30 6.78
N TRP A 146 -15.54 14.02 7.88
CA TRP A 146 -14.68 13.63 8.99
C TRP A 146 -15.09 12.29 9.66
N ILE A 147 -16.39 12.04 9.80
CA ILE A 147 -16.89 10.79 10.42
C ILE A 147 -16.53 9.59 9.54
N THR A 148 -16.72 9.72 8.24
CA THR A 148 -16.33 8.68 7.29
C THR A 148 -14.82 8.46 7.33
N PHE A 149 -14.04 9.54 7.31
CA PHE A 149 -12.58 9.44 7.41
C PHE A 149 -12.12 8.71 8.68
N GLN A 150 -12.65 9.08 9.85
CA GLN A 150 -12.36 8.40 11.11
C GLN A 150 -12.61 6.89 11.04
N ARG A 151 -13.65 6.46 10.34
CA ARG A 151 -14.04 5.06 10.21
C ARG A 151 -13.14 4.28 9.25
N GLN A 152 -12.45 4.95 8.32
CA GLN A 152 -11.55 4.27 7.37
C GLN A 152 -10.36 3.64 8.06
N ILE A 153 -9.85 4.22 9.13
CA ILE A 153 -8.67 3.72 9.83
C ILE A 153 -8.95 2.36 10.48
N PRO A 154 -9.94 2.23 11.42
CA PRO A 154 -10.27 0.93 11.99
C PRO A 154 -10.79 -0.08 10.95
N ALA A 155 -11.43 0.38 9.87
CA ALA A 155 -11.86 -0.51 8.79
C ALA A 155 -10.65 -1.15 8.10
N GLY A 156 -9.64 -0.37 7.71
CA GLY A 156 -8.40 -0.89 7.11
C GLY A 156 -7.62 -1.80 8.05
N LEU A 157 -7.55 -1.45 9.34
CA LEU A 157 -6.90 -2.30 10.35
C LEU A 157 -7.63 -3.63 10.54
N SER A 158 -8.95 -3.62 10.61
CA SER A 158 -9.76 -4.85 10.70
C SER A 158 -9.61 -5.72 9.45
N PHE A 159 -9.52 -5.09 8.28
CA PHE A 159 -9.28 -5.76 7.01
C PHE A 159 -7.92 -6.47 7.00
N SER A 160 -6.87 -5.75 7.39
CA SER A 160 -5.52 -6.29 7.54
C SER A 160 -5.46 -7.46 8.54
N MET A 161 -6.08 -7.30 9.73
CA MET A 161 -6.18 -8.35 10.74
C MET A 161 -6.97 -9.59 10.29
N SER A 162 -7.82 -9.45 9.27
CA SER A 162 -8.53 -10.56 8.64
C SER A 162 -7.71 -11.31 7.59
N GLY A 163 -6.41 -10.98 7.45
CA GLY A 163 -5.50 -11.59 6.49
C GLY A 163 -5.59 -11.01 5.07
N MET A 164 -6.16 -9.79 4.92
CA MET A 164 -6.24 -9.05 3.67
C MET A 164 -5.22 -7.90 3.69
N PRO A 165 -3.98 -8.11 3.17
CA PRO A 165 -2.88 -7.18 3.42
C PRO A 165 -2.96 -5.88 2.62
N TYR A 166 -3.71 -5.86 1.52
CA TYR A 166 -3.76 -4.72 0.61
C TYR A 166 -5.10 -3.99 0.69
N TRP A 167 -5.08 -2.88 1.41
CA TRP A 167 -6.20 -1.98 1.63
C TRP A 167 -5.93 -0.61 1.04
N THR A 168 -7.00 0.04 0.60
CA THR A 168 -7.00 1.47 0.28
C THR A 168 -8.38 2.08 0.52
N THR A 169 -8.46 3.38 0.35
CA THR A 169 -9.69 4.18 0.43
C THR A 169 -9.69 5.19 -0.71
N ASP A 170 -10.84 5.71 -1.06
CA ASP A 170 -10.90 6.87 -1.95
C ASP A 170 -10.42 8.10 -1.18
N GLY A 171 -9.14 8.46 -1.39
CA GLY A 171 -8.51 9.58 -0.71
C GLY A 171 -9.28 10.89 -0.94
N GLY A 172 -9.73 11.53 0.16
CA GLY A 172 -10.59 12.70 0.11
C GLY A 172 -12.09 12.40 0.00
N GLY A 173 -12.48 11.12 -0.05
CA GLY A 173 -13.86 10.65 -0.23
C GLY A 173 -14.31 10.59 -1.69
N PHE A 174 -15.19 9.64 -2.00
CA PHE A 174 -15.79 9.50 -3.34
C PHE A 174 -16.83 10.58 -3.62
N PHE A 175 -17.85 10.72 -2.74
CA PHE A 175 -18.87 11.76 -2.86
C PHE A 175 -18.37 13.07 -2.27
N ARG A 176 -17.75 13.89 -3.11
CA ARG A 176 -17.16 15.19 -2.75
C ARG A 176 -18.19 16.31 -2.81
N PRO A 177 -18.01 17.42 -2.04
CA PRO A 177 -18.89 18.57 -2.13
C PRO A 177 -18.79 19.23 -3.52
N LYS A 178 -19.90 19.85 -3.96
CA LYS A 178 -19.96 20.49 -5.29
C LYS A 178 -18.96 21.65 -5.44
N ASP A 179 -18.66 22.33 -4.34
CA ASP A 179 -17.73 23.45 -4.24
C ASP A 179 -16.30 23.01 -3.87
N GLN A 180 -15.96 21.73 -4.07
CA GLN A 180 -14.71 21.09 -3.64
C GLN A 180 -13.44 21.90 -3.96
N TYR A 181 -13.41 22.62 -5.06
CA TYR A 181 -12.20 23.37 -5.51
C TYR A 181 -11.99 24.71 -4.78
N THR A 182 -13.00 25.20 -4.06
CA THR A 182 -12.95 26.48 -3.34
C THR A 182 -13.30 26.35 -1.86
N ASN A 183 -13.65 25.18 -1.41
CA ASN A 183 -14.09 24.90 -0.04
C ASN A 183 -12.89 24.58 0.87
N GLU A 184 -12.42 25.58 1.62
CA GLU A 184 -11.26 25.43 2.52
C GLU A 184 -11.46 24.34 3.59
N ALA A 185 -12.68 24.14 4.08
CA ALA A 185 -12.96 23.08 5.04
C ALA A 185 -12.83 21.69 4.40
N TYR A 186 -13.16 21.55 3.12
CA TYR A 186 -12.91 20.31 2.37
C TYR A 186 -11.43 20.15 2.05
N HIS A 187 -10.72 21.24 1.73
CA HIS A 187 -9.27 21.18 1.49
C HIS A 187 -8.51 20.65 2.71
N GLU A 188 -8.89 21.07 3.93
CA GLU A 188 -8.33 20.51 5.15
C GLU A 188 -8.58 19.00 5.26
N LEU A 189 -9.84 18.56 5.06
CA LEU A 189 -10.20 17.14 5.08
C LEU A 189 -9.41 16.34 4.02
N LEU A 190 -9.31 16.87 2.80
CA LEU A 190 -8.57 16.25 1.70
C LEU A 190 -7.09 16.07 2.07
N ILE A 191 -6.43 17.09 2.61
CA ILE A 191 -5.04 17.03 3.05
C ILE A 191 -4.86 15.97 4.14
N ARG A 192 -5.69 15.98 5.18
CA ARG A 192 -5.59 14.98 6.28
C ARG A 192 -5.84 13.56 5.81
N TRP A 193 -6.75 13.39 4.87
CA TRP A 193 -7.00 12.09 4.26
C TRP A 193 -5.85 11.64 3.36
N PHE A 194 -5.28 12.56 2.59
CA PHE A 194 -4.12 12.32 1.74
C PHE A 194 -2.89 11.87 2.57
N GLN A 195 -2.64 12.55 3.70
CA GLN A 195 -1.60 12.16 4.66
C GLN A 195 -1.78 10.72 5.16
N TYR A 196 -3.00 10.33 5.50
CA TYR A 196 -3.32 8.94 5.88
C TYR A 196 -3.13 7.97 4.71
N ALA A 197 -3.65 8.33 3.53
CA ALA A 197 -3.60 7.49 2.34
C ALA A 197 -2.16 7.18 1.90
N ALA A 198 -1.21 8.11 2.13
CA ALA A 198 0.21 7.89 1.86
C ALA A 198 0.81 6.73 2.67
N PHE A 199 0.16 6.34 3.78
CA PHE A 199 0.52 5.19 4.62
C PHE A 199 -0.49 4.03 4.54
N CYS A 200 -1.38 4.05 3.55
CA CYS A 200 -2.12 2.84 3.18
C CYS A 200 -1.22 1.92 2.34
N PRO A 201 -1.46 0.60 2.34
CA PRO A 201 -0.73 -0.32 1.45
C PRO A 201 -0.76 0.14 0.00
N ILE A 202 -1.89 0.60 -0.48
CA ILE A 202 -2.04 1.24 -1.80
C ILE A 202 -2.44 2.70 -1.61
N PHE A 203 -1.65 3.60 -2.20
CA PHE A 203 -1.89 5.03 -2.15
C PHE A 203 -2.68 5.48 -3.39
N ARG A 204 -3.83 6.10 -3.19
CA ARG A 204 -4.66 6.62 -4.30
C ARG A 204 -5.53 7.80 -3.88
N VAL A 205 -5.89 8.60 -4.87
CA VAL A 205 -6.97 9.60 -4.81
C VAL A 205 -8.01 9.21 -5.85
N HIS A 206 -9.27 9.23 -5.46
CA HIS A 206 -10.38 8.92 -6.36
C HIS A 206 -11.65 9.64 -5.92
N GLY A 207 -12.53 9.98 -6.86
CA GLY A 207 -13.80 10.63 -6.55
C GLY A 207 -14.79 10.59 -7.71
N TRP A 208 -16.05 10.80 -7.40
CA TRP A 208 -17.20 10.77 -8.29
C TRP A 208 -17.10 11.75 -9.47
N THR A 209 -16.55 12.94 -9.24
CA THR A 209 -16.44 13.96 -10.29
C THR A 209 -15.12 13.85 -11.04
N SER A 210 -15.11 14.28 -12.31
CA SER A 210 -13.88 14.53 -13.05
C SER A 210 -13.02 15.58 -12.35
N ASN A 211 -11.72 15.61 -12.67
CA ASN A 211 -10.74 16.55 -12.12
C ASN A 211 -10.53 16.38 -10.62
N ALA A 212 -10.35 15.13 -10.18
CA ALA A 212 -10.01 14.79 -8.80
C ALA A 212 -8.52 14.93 -8.47
N GLU A 213 -7.72 15.32 -9.45
CA GLU A 213 -6.28 15.46 -9.34
C GLU A 213 -5.91 16.60 -8.40
N ILE A 214 -4.88 16.40 -7.61
CA ILE A 214 -4.48 17.25 -6.49
C ILE A 214 -4.20 18.70 -6.91
N TRP A 215 -3.68 18.93 -8.10
CA TRP A 215 -3.38 20.28 -8.62
C TRP A 215 -4.61 21.16 -8.85
N ASN A 216 -5.83 20.58 -8.84
CA ASN A 216 -7.07 21.35 -8.98
C ASN A 216 -7.54 22.06 -7.70
N TYR A 217 -6.91 21.78 -6.53
CA TYR A 217 -7.33 22.27 -5.22
C TYR A 217 -6.48 23.45 -4.69
N GLY A 218 -5.72 24.08 -5.55
CA GLY A 218 -4.90 25.25 -5.25
C GLY A 218 -3.52 24.93 -4.67
N PRO A 219 -2.65 25.94 -4.58
CA PRO A 219 -1.22 25.75 -4.32
C PRO A 219 -0.94 25.12 -2.95
N ARG A 220 -1.68 25.48 -1.90
CA ARG A 220 -1.47 24.94 -0.56
C ARG A 220 -1.71 23.43 -0.49
N VAL A 221 -2.76 22.96 -1.16
CA VAL A 221 -3.07 21.51 -1.21
C VAL A 221 -2.01 20.80 -2.03
N LEU A 222 -1.64 21.37 -3.18
CA LEU A 222 -0.61 20.81 -4.05
C LEU A 222 0.74 20.69 -3.33
N ASP A 223 1.21 21.76 -2.66
CA ASP A 223 2.50 21.76 -1.96
C ASP A 223 2.56 20.68 -0.88
N ILE A 224 1.50 20.55 -0.07
CA ILE A 224 1.45 19.54 1.00
C ILE A 224 1.34 18.14 0.40
N ALA A 225 0.51 17.94 -0.63
CA ALA A 225 0.37 16.65 -1.27
C ALA A 225 1.67 16.19 -1.93
N THR A 226 2.39 17.09 -2.62
CA THR A 226 3.71 16.81 -3.21
C THR A 226 4.69 16.29 -2.16
N GLN A 227 4.72 16.89 -0.95
CA GLN A 227 5.59 16.41 0.12
C GLN A 227 5.29 14.95 0.51
N PHE A 228 4.01 14.56 0.54
CA PHE A 228 3.63 13.17 0.88
C PHE A 228 3.81 12.20 -0.28
N ASP A 229 3.70 12.66 -1.52
CA ASP A 229 4.09 11.89 -2.71
C ASP A 229 5.59 11.63 -2.69
N GLU A 230 6.42 12.66 -2.48
CA GLU A 230 7.87 12.52 -2.35
C GLU A 230 8.24 11.59 -1.20
N LEU A 231 7.63 11.73 -0.02
CA LEU A 231 7.85 10.82 1.11
C LEU A 231 7.52 9.37 0.74
N ARG A 232 6.41 9.14 0.05
CA ARG A 232 6.01 7.80 -0.41
C ARG A 232 7.04 7.22 -1.37
N TYR A 233 7.56 8.01 -2.30
CA TYR A 233 8.58 7.59 -3.24
C TYR A 233 9.94 7.33 -2.56
N HIS A 234 10.33 8.16 -1.62
CA HIS A 234 11.52 7.89 -0.79
C HIS A 234 11.40 6.60 0.01
N LEU A 235 10.19 6.25 0.46
CA LEU A 235 9.94 5.00 1.20
C LEU A 235 9.79 3.78 0.30
N LEU A 236 9.87 3.87 -1.04
CA LEU A 236 9.67 2.71 -1.93
C LEU A 236 10.57 1.51 -1.59
N PRO A 237 11.87 1.64 -1.31
CA PRO A 237 12.70 0.49 -0.92
C PRO A 237 12.21 -0.17 0.38
N TYR A 238 11.76 0.61 1.35
CA TYR A 238 11.17 0.13 2.59
C TYR A 238 9.81 -0.57 2.35
N ILE A 239 8.94 0.06 1.55
CA ILE A 239 7.61 -0.46 1.23
C ILE A 239 7.71 -1.76 0.44
N TYR A 240 8.56 -1.81 -0.58
CA TYR A 240 8.71 -2.97 -1.45
C TYR A 240 9.29 -4.17 -0.69
N SER A 241 10.30 -3.93 0.15
CA SER A 241 10.85 -4.95 1.03
C SER A 241 9.83 -5.45 2.05
N SER A 242 9.01 -4.56 2.61
CA SER A 242 7.92 -4.96 3.52
C SER A 242 6.81 -5.72 2.78
N ALA A 243 6.53 -5.40 1.52
CA ALA A 243 5.58 -6.13 0.68
C ALA A 243 6.10 -7.55 0.32
N TRP A 244 7.41 -7.73 0.19
CA TRP A 244 8.00 -9.06 0.09
C TRP A 244 7.70 -9.89 1.36
N GLY A 245 7.83 -9.31 2.57
CA GLY A 245 7.43 -9.95 3.82
C GLY A 245 5.95 -10.36 3.86
N VAL A 246 5.06 -9.56 3.24
CA VAL A 246 3.64 -9.95 3.08
C VAL A 246 3.51 -11.25 2.30
N THR A 247 4.24 -11.41 1.21
CA THR A 247 4.16 -12.59 0.34
C THR A 247 4.92 -13.79 0.93
N HIS A 248 6.10 -13.55 1.52
CA HIS A 248 7.01 -14.59 1.98
C HIS A 248 6.67 -15.08 3.40
N ASP A 249 6.37 -14.16 4.32
CA ASP A 249 6.22 -14.44 5.75
C ASP A 249 4.77 -14.32 6.24
N GLY A 250 3.83 -13.89 5.37
CA GLY A 250 2.43 -13.67 5.75
C GLY A 250 2.22 -12.43 6.63
N GLU A 251 3.09 -11.45 6.51
CA GLU A 251 3.02 -10.18 7.22
C GLU A 251 1.93 -9.25 6.66
N THR A 252 1.86 -8.03 7.16
CA THR A 252 1.02 -6.97 6.61
C THR A 252 1.74 -5.62 6.70
N LEU A 253 1.45 -4.72 5.75
CA LEU A 253 2.01 -3.36 5.74
C LEU A 253 1.32 -2.45 6.76
N MET A 254 -0.01 -2.55 6.88
CA MET A 254 -0.81 -1.76 7.80
C MET A 254 -1.10 -2.61 9.04
N ARG A 255 -0.28 -2.43 10.10
CA ARG A 255 -0.23 -3.31 11.27
C ARG A 255 -0.99 -2.70 12.45
N ALA A 256 -2.06 -3.33 12.87
CA ALA A 256 -2.79 -2.92 14.06
C ALA A 256 -1.93 -3.09 15.32
N LEU A 257 -2.00 -2.13 16.25
CA LEU A 257 -1.21 -2.18 17.48
C LEU A 257 -1.39 -3.47 18.30
N PRO A 258 -2.58 -4.10 18.39
CA PRO A 258 -2.73 -5.38 19.07
C PRO A 258 -1.90 -6.53 18.48
N LEU A 259 -1.58 -6.51 17.19
CA LEU A 259 -0.73 -7.51 16.54
C LEU A 259 0.73 -7.35 16.96
N GLU A 260 1.21 -6.11 16.97
CA GLU A 260 2.61 -5.80 17.26
C GLU A 260 2.91 -5.76 18.78
N PHE A 261 1.94 -5.36 19.60
CA PHE A 261 2.08 -5.18 21.04
C PHE A 261 1.02 -5.99 21.83
N PRO A 262 0.98 -7.33 21.66
CA PRO A 262 -0.07 -8.17 22.25
C PRO A 262 -0.05 -8.18 23.79
N SER A 263 1.08 -7.85 24.40
CA SER A 263 1.25 -7.76 25.86
C SER A 263 0.91 -6.39 26.43
N ASP A 264 0.64 -5.39 25.59
CA ASP A 264 0.27 -4.04 26.02
C ASP A 264 -1.27 -3.87 26.07
N PRO A 265 -1.87 -3.81 27.28
CA PRO A 265 -3.33 -3.71 27.41
C PRO A 265 -3.92 -2.43 26.79
N ARG A 266 -3.15 -1.34 26.73
CA ARG A 266 -3.61 -0.07 26.15
C ARG A 266 -3.59 -0.13 24.63
N ALA A 267 -2.58 -0.76 24.03
CA ALA A 267 -2.47 -0.94 22.59
C ALA A 267 -3.67 -1.71 22.02
N LYS A 268 -4.25 -2.64 22.78
CA LYS A 268 -5.41 -3.44 22.35
C LYS A 268 -6.68 -2.63 22.08
N ALA A 269 -6.82 -1.46 22.71
CA ALA A 269 -8.02 -0.61 22.57
C ALA A 269 -7.86 0.48 21.51
N ILE A 270 -6.67 0.62 20.88
CA ILE A 270 -6.37 1.69 19.95
C ILE A 270 -6.66 1.23 18.53
N ALA A 271 -7.57 1.95 17.87
CA ALA A 271 -8.01 1.64 16.51
C ALA A 271 -7.76 2.79 15.52
N ASP A 272 -7.06 3.84 15.94
CA ASP A 272 -6.80 5.05 15.16
C ASP A 272 -5.30 5.37 15.01
N GLN A 273 -4.46 4.38 15.37
CA GLN A 273 -3.01 4.37 15.21
C GLN A 273 -2.59 3.00 14.67
N PHE A 274 -1.52 2.96 13.88
CA PHE A 274 -1.01 1.71 13.33
C PHE A 274 0.48 1.80 12.98
N LEU A 275 1.17 0.67 12.90
CA LEU A 275 2.48 0.64 12.27
C LEU A 275 2.33 0.47 10.75
N PHE A 276 3.07 1.27 10.00
CA PHE A 276 3.29 1.09 8.57
C PHE A 276 4.62 0.36 8.36
N GLY A 277 4.55 -0.88 7.91
CA GLY A 277 5.67 -1.81 7.99
C GLY A 277 6.11 -2.06 9.44
N PRO A 278 7.33 -2.54 9.68
CA PRO A 278 7.81 -2.88 11.01
C PRO A 278 8.22 -1.68 11.89
N ALA A 279 8.37 -0.47 11.30
CA ALA A 279 9.11 0.62 11.93
C ALA A 279 8.30 1.86 12.28
N LEU A 280 7.34 2.29 11.44
CA LEU A 280 6.74 3.62 11.49
C LEU A 280 5.34 3.60 12.14
N LEU A 281 5.19 4.20 13.32
CA LEU A 281 3.90 4.42 13.97
C LEU A 281 3.22 5.67 13.39
N ILE A 282 2.10 5.46 12.72
CA ILE A 282 1.32 6.49 12.04
C ILE A 282 0.12 6.89 12.89
N ASN A 283 -0.10 8.19 13.03
CA ASN A 283 -1.12 8.75 13.91
C ASN A 283 -2.00 9.75 13.15
N PRO A 284 -3.00 9.30 12.37
CA PRO A 284 -3.85 10.16 11.57
C PRO A 284 -4.56 11.24 12.39
N VAL A 285 -4.65 12.44 11.83
CA VAL A 285 -5.38 13.57 12.40
C VAL A 285 -6.78 13.60 11.81
N THR A 286 -7.77 13.25 12.60
CA THR A 286 -9.15 13.02 12.14
C THR A 286 -10.17 14.00 12.71
N THR A 287 -9.71 15.13 13.24
CA THR A 287 -10.56 16.19 13.81
C THR A 287 -10.28 17.50 13.07
N ALA A 288 -11.34 18.13 12.58
CA ALA A 288 -11.25 19.42 11.90
C ALA A 288 -10.59 20.50 12.78
N GLY A 289 -9.72 21.30 12.18
CA GLY A 289 -9.02 22.40 12.84
C GLY A 289 -7.96 21.96 13.86
N ALA A 290 -7.69 20.66 14.00
CA ALA A 290 -6.71 20.18 14.98
C ALA A 290 -5.28 20.51 14.53
N THR A 291 -4.52 21.14 15.42
CA THR A 291 -3.09 21.45 15.28
C THR A 291 -2.21 20.59 16.17
N GLN A 292 -2.83 19.71 16.98
CA GLN A 292 -2.20 18.75 17.87
C GLN A 292 -2.97 17.43 17.86
N ARG A 293 -2.24 16.34 18.14
CA ARG A 293 -2.80 14.99 18.25
C ARG A 293 -2.33 14.32 19.53
N SER A 294 -3.26 13.94 20.38
CA SER A 294 -2.97 13.06 21.50
C SER A 294 -2.86 11.62 21.00
N LEU A 295 -1.77 10.94 21.28
CA LEU A 295 -1.49 9.59 20.80
C LEU A 295 -0.80 8.76 21.88
N TYR A 296 -0.88 7.45 21.74
CA TYR A 296 -0.23 6.52 22.64
C TYR A 296 1.03 5.93 21.98
N LEU A 297 2.13 5.95 22.73
CA LEU A 297 3.37 5.26 22.34
C LEU A 297 3.43 3.92 23.09
N PRO A 298 3.34 2.76 22.40
CA PRO A 298 3.34 1.44 23.03
C PRO A 298 4.56 1.14 23.90
N VAL A 299 4.38 0.28 24.91
CA VAL A 299 5.45 -0.16 25.83
C VAL A 299 6.50 -1.03 25.11
N GLY A 300 7.70 -1.14 25.69
CA GLY A 300 8.76 -2.05 25.25
C GLY A 300 9.78 -1.42 24.33
N HIS A 301 9.55 -0.23 23.84
CA HIS A 301 10.46 0.53 22.99
C HIS A 301 10.49 2.00 23.38
N ASP A 302 11.58 2.66 23.05
CA ASP A 302 11.59 4.10 22.87
C ASP A 302 11.16 4.43 21.45
N TRP A 303 10.64 5.65 21.26
CA TRP A 303 10.08 6.12 19.99
C TRP A 303 10.77 7.42 19.60
N ILE A 304 11.20 7.50 18.37
CA ILE A 304 11.86 8.68 17.83
C ILE A 304 10.86 9.42 16.93
N ASP A 305 10.58 10.67 17.28
CA ASP A 305 9.74 11.53 16.44
C ASP A 305 10.39 11.71 15.06
N PHE A 306 9.68 11.29 14.03
CA PHE A 306 10.17 11.29 12.65
C PHE A 306 10.53 12.69 12.14
N TRP A 307 9.83 13.72 12.62
CA TRP A 307 10.03 15.10 12.16
C TRP A 307 11.12 15.84 12.91
N THR A 308 11.39 15.50 14.16
CA THR A 308 12.29 16.26 15.04
C THR A 308 13.52 15.47 15.50
N GLY A 309 13.48 14.15 15.44
CA GLY A 309 14.54 13.28 15.98
C GLY A 309 14.50 13.13 17.50
N LYS A 310 13.52 13.72 18.19
CA LYS A 310 13.40 13.59 19.66
C LYS A 310 13.00 12.19 20.05
N THR A 311 13.74 11.62 21.01
CA THR A 311 13.41 10.33 21.61
C THR A 311 12.38 10.51 22.72
N VAL A 312 11.35 9.68 22.69
CA VAL A 312 10.27 9.65 23.68
C VAL A 312 10.08 8.21 24.18
N ARG A 313 10.08 8.02 25.50
CA ARG A 313 9.87 6.71 26.08
C ARG A 313 8.47 6.17 25.78
N GLY A 314 8.36 4.89 25.45
CA GLY A 314 7.07 4.22 25.31
C GLY A 314 6.30 4.02 26.62
N GLY A 315 5.08 3.51 26.53
CA GLY A 315 4.18 3.27 27.65
C GLY A 315 3.39 4.50 28.10
N GLN A 316 3.36 5.57 27.32
CA GLN A 316 2.70 6.82 27.71
C GLN A 316 1.88 7.44 26.56
N THR A 317 0.95 8.30 26.95
CA THR A 317 0.25 9.18 25.99
C THR A 317 1.03 10.48 25.90
N VAL A 318 1.22 10.94 24.67
CA VAL A 318 1.86 12.22 24.36
C VAL A 318 0.93 13.08 23.51
N THR A 319 1.15 14.39 23.53
CA THR A 319 0.52 15.32 22.60
C THR A 319 1.58 15.75 21.60
N ALA A 320 1.40 15.35 20.34
CA ALA A 320 2.29 15.72 19.25
C ALA A 320 1.73 16.91 18.46
N GLU A 321 2.62 17.80 18.01
CA GLU A 321 2.26 18.86 17.07
C GLU A 321 1.81 18.24 15.75
N ALA A 322 0.74 18.78 15.20
CA ALA A 322 0.12 18.33 13.96
C ALA A 322 -0.33 19.52 13.11
N PRO A 323 0.57 20.43 12.71
CA PRO A 323 0.23 21.46 11.74
C PRO A 323 -0.30 20.80 10.46
N LEU A 324 -0.97 21.56 9.60
CA LEU A 324 -1.69 20.97 8.47
C LEU A 324 -0.77 20.21 7.47
N ASP A 325 0.49 20.60 7.38
CA ASP A 325 1.52 19.97 6.56
C ASP A 325 2.18 18.74 7.20
N ARG A 326 1.75 18.32 8.40
CA ARG A 326 2.32 17.16 9.11
C ARG A 326 1.27 16.24 9.72
N ILE A 327 1.52 14.94 9.60
CA ILE A 327 0.90 13.89 10.37
C ILE A 327 1.94 13.41 11.40
N PRO A 328 1.61 13.23 12.69
CA PRO A 328 2.56 12.69 13.66
C PRO A 328 3.00 11.27 13.29
N ILE A 329 4.30 11.08 13.17
CA ILE A 329 4.97 9.80 12.86
C ILE A 329 6.05 9.57 13.87
N TYR A 330 6.15 8.35 14.40
CA TYR A 330 7.23 7.94 15.28
C TYR A 330 7.89 6.68 14.74
N ALA A 331 9.22 6.67 14.70
CA ALA A 331 9.97 5.47 14.41
C ALA A 331 10.27 4.70 15.70
N LYS A 332 10.13 3.39 15.66
CA LYS A 332 10.51 2.52 16.76
C LYS A 332 12.03 2.49 16.92
N SER A 333 12.58 2.57 18.14
CA SER A 333 14.01 2.41 18.39
C SER A 333 14.53 1.07 17.84
N GLY A 334 15.71 1.07 17.26
CA GLY A 334 16.30 -0.06 16.55
C GLY A 334 15.88 -0.15 15.07
N SER A 335 14.95 0.68 14.59
CA SER A 335 14.50 0.61 13.21
C SER A 335 15.59 1.03 12.22
N ILE A 336 15.67 0.28 11.12
CA ILE A 336 16.47 0.60 9.94
C ILE A 336 15.50 0.85 8.79
N ILE A 337 15.53 2.06 8.23
CA ILE A 337 14.63 2.45 7.14
C ILE A 337 15.45 2.84 5.92
N PRO A 338 15.45 2.02 4.85
CA PRO A 338 16.03 2.43 3.58
C PRO A 338 15.16 3.49 2.93
N PHE A 339 15.77 4.61 2.60
CA PHE A 339 15.15 5.80 2.05
C PHE A 339 15.76 6.05 0.67
N GLY A 340 15.00 5.80 -0.38
CA GLY A 340 15.46 5.96 -1.76
C GLY A 340 15.59 7.41 -2.19
N PRO A 341 16.15 7.68 -3.37
CA PRO A 341 16.14 9.03 -3.96
C PRO A 341 14.71 9.42 -4.36
N ALA A 342 14.48 10.72 -4.55
CA ALA A 342 13.29 11.21 -5.24
C ALA A 342 13.36 10.77 -6.71
N VAL A 343 12.43 9.93 -7.13
CA VAL A 343 12.35 9.39 -8.49
C VAL A 343 11.02 9.75 -9.14
N GLN A 344 11.01 9.86 -10.46
CA GLN A 344 9.80 10.20 -11.22
C GLN A 344 8.90 8.98 -11.44
N SER A 345 9.46 7.78 -11.41
CA SER A 345 8.75 6.51 -11.62
C SER A 345 9.25 5.44 -10.66
N ALA A 346 8.38 4.53 -10.25
CA ALA A 346 8.72 3.38 -9.41
C ALA A 346 9.62 2.36 -10.12
N SER A 347 9.74 2.39 -11.46
CA SER A 347 10.66 1.58 -12.24
C SER A 347 12.13 2.06 -12.15
N ALA A 348 12.34 3.32 -11.72
CA ALA A 348 13.68 3.86 -11.55
C ALA A 348 14.42 3.15 -10.41
N LYS A 349 15.68 2.80 -10.67
CA LYS A 349 16.50 2.14 -9.66
C LYS A 349 16.83 3.09 -8.51
N ALA A 350 16.60 2.62 -7.29
CA ALA A 350 16.91 3.38 -6.10
C ALA A 350 18.40 3.31 -5.79
N ASP A 351 19.16 4.31 -6.23
CA ASP A 351 20.58 4.51 -5.91
C ASP A 351 20.93 6.00 -5.98
N PRO A 352 21.63 6.56 -4.97
CA PRO A 352 21.98 5.95 -3.69
C PRO A 352 20.75 5.71 -2.80
N ILE A 353 20.89 4.78 -1.82
CA ILE A 353 19.90 4.60 -0.74
C ILE A 353 20.46 5.15 0.57
N ASP A 354 19.68 6.01 1.23
CA ASP A 354 19.99 6.46 2.58
C ASP A 354 19.49 5.42 3.58
N ILE A 355 20.39 4.82 4.34
CA ILE A 355 20.05 3.91 5.44
C ILE A 355 19.87 4.75 6.69
N ARG A 356 18.62 5.05 7.03
CA ARG A 356 18.29 5.80 8.26
C ARG A 356 18.14 4.85 9.43
N ILE A 357 18.98 5.01 10.43
CA ILE A 357 18.97 4.21 11.66
C ILE A 357 18.33 5.04 12.76
N TYR A 358 17.37 4.47 13.46
CA TYR A 358 16.71 5.06 14.63
C TYR A 358 17.23 4.37 15.89
N PRO A 359 18.28 4.89 16.54
CA PRO A 359 19.02 4.21 17.60
C PRO A 359 18.19 4.01 18.88
N GLY A 360 18.77 3.27 19.85
CA GLY A 360 18.17 2.99 21.18
C GLY A 360 17.79 1.52 21.40
N ALA A 361 17.96 0.67 20.39
CA ALA A 361 17.86 -0.79 20.46
C ALA A 361 18.55 -1.42 19.27
N ASP A 362 18.86 -2.71 19.35
CA ASP A 362 19.29 -3.50 18.19
C ASP A 362 18.13 -3.64 17.19
N GLY A 363 18.45 -3.80 15.90
CA GLY A 363 17.45 -3.95 14.88
C GLY A 363 17.92 -4.60 13.60
N ASP A 364 16.96 -5.16 12.88
CA ASP A 364 17.16 -5.86 11.63
C ASP A 364 16.21 -5.32 10.55
N PHE A 365 16.70 -5.34 9.31
CA PHE A 365 15.88 -5.10 8.13
C PHE A 365 16.45 -5.88 6.94
N THR A 366 15.59 -6.42 6.09
CA THR A 366 16.02 -7.09 4.85
C THR A 366 15.60 -6.23 3.67
N LEU A 367 16.57 -5.69 2.95
CA LEU A 367 16.34 -5.02 1.68
C LEU A 367 16.12 -6.07 0.59
N TYR A 368 14.97 -6.05 -0.05
CA TYR A 368 14.57 -6.96 -1.11
C TYR A 368 14.44 -6.23 -2.44
N GLU A 369 14.87 -6.86 -3.52
CA GLU A 369 14.74 -6.35 -4.89
C GLU A 369 14.57 -7.51 -5.89
N ASP A 370 13.79 -7.25 -6.94
CA ASP A 370 13.59 -8.13 -8.09
C ASP A 370 13.39 -7.30 -9.39
N GLU A 371 12.91 -7.90 -10.45
CA GLU A 371 12.66 -7.22 -11.73
C GLU A 371 11.42 -6.31 -11.72
N GLY A 372 10.55 -6.39 -10.68
CA GLY A 372 9.37 -5.56 -10.51
C GLY A 372 8.11 -6.15 -11.15
N ASP A 373 8.09 -6.36 -12.45
CA ASP A 373 6.85 -6.53 -13.21
C ASP A 373 6.45 -7.98 -13.53
N ASN A 374 7.38 -8.95 -13.36
CA ASN A 374 7.17 -10.36 -13.70
C ASN A 374 7.10 -11.27 -12.47
N TYR A 375 6.94 -12.56 -12.70
CA TYR A 375 6.91 -13.59 -11.66
C TYR A 375 8.21 -14.40 -11.55
N ASP A 376 9.31 -13.94 -12.14
CA ASP A 376 10.60 -14.66 -12.13
C ASP A 376 11.17 -14.79 -10.69
N TYR A 377 10.72 -13.93 -9.76
CA TYR A 377 11.03 -14.04 -8.33
C TYR A 377 10.54 -15.37 -7.70
N GLU A 378 9.44 -15.96 -8.20
CA GLU A 378 8.97 -17.30 -7.76
C GLU A 378 9.97 -18.40 -8.10
N HIS A 379 10.87 -18.14 -9.04
CA HIS A 379 11.96 -19.03 -9.49
C HIS A 379 13.35 -18.60 -8.98
N GLY A 380 13.40 -17.69 -8.02
CA GLY A 380 14.62 -17.24 -7.38
C GLY A 380 15.32 -16.04 -8.02
N ALA A 381 14.69 -15.39 -9.03
CA ALA A 381 15.22 -14.16 -9.62
C ALA A 381 14.93 -12.94 -8.75
N TYR A 382 15.58 -12.86 -7.62
CA TYR A 382 15.54 -11.74 -6.67
C TYR A 382 16.83 -11.65 -5.87
N SER A 383 17.05 -10.54 -5.20
CA SER A 383 18.14 -10.39 -4.24
C SER A 383 17.66 -9.86 -2.89
N ILE A 384 18.34 -10.30 -1.83
CA ILE A 384 18.18 -9.76 -0.48
C ILE A 384 19.51 -9.31 0.08
N ILE A 385 19.48 -8.18 0.80
CA ILE A 385 20.63 -7.65 1.55
C ILE A 385 20.16 -7.47 2.99
N PRO A 386 20.61 -8.33 3.95
CA PRO A 386 20.28 -8.17 5.35
C PRO A 386 21.04 -6.97 5.94
N LEU A 387 20.36 -6.15 6.71
CA LEU A 387 20.90 -5.03 7.48
C LEU A 387 20.71 -5.32 8.96
N HIS A 388 21.75 -5.15 9.76
CA HIS A 388 21.71 -5.34 11.21
C HIS A 388 22.35 -4.17 11.93
N TRP A 389 21.65 -3.57 12.88
CA TRP A 389 22.16 -2.53 13.77
C TRP A 389 22.41 -3.09 15.16
N ASP A 390 23.66 -3.06 15.62
CA ASP A 390 24.05 -3.29 17.02
C ASP A 390 24.16 -1.92 17.71
N ASP A 391 23.18 -1.61 18.54
CA ASP A 391 23.05 -0.31 19.20
C ASP A 391 24.18 -0.09 20.23
N LYS A 392 24.57 -1.15 20.95
CA LYS A 392 25.64 -1.07 21.95
C LYS A 392 27.00 -0.83 21.31
N ALA A 393 27.27 -1.48 20.18
CA ALA A 393 28.49 -1.28 19.42
C ALA A 393 28.43 -0.06 18.50
N SER A 394 27.25 0.56 18.36
CA SER A 394 26.96 1.62 17.40
C SER A 394 27.44 1.24 16.00
N THR A 395 27.12 0.02 15.56
CA THR A 395 27.64 -0.54 14.31
C THR A 395 26.51 -1.05 13.42
N LEU A 396 26.47 -0.58 12.17
CA LEU A 396 25.64 -1.18 11.13
C LEU A 396 26.43 -2.26 10.39
N THR A 397 25.86 -3.44 10.29
CA THR A 397 26.32 -4.48 9.37
C THR A 397 25.42 -4.49 8.14
N VAL A 398 26.00 -4.18 6.98
CA VAL A 398 25.40 -4.49 5.67
C VAL A 398 25.86 -5.90 5.33
N GLY A 399 24.95 -6.86 5.39
CA GLY A 399 25.27 -8.27 5.19
C GLY A 399 25.57 -8.61 3.72
N GLU A 400 26.03 -9.83 3.49
CA GLU A 400 26.28 -10.33 2.13
C GLU A 400 24.99 -10.41 1.32
N ARG A 401 25.02 -9.92 0.08
CA ARG A 401 23.92 -10.05 -0.87
C ARG A 401 23.68 -11.52 -1.19
N ARG A 402 22.43 -11.95 -1.16
CA ARG A 402 22.02 -13.30 -1.55
C ARG A 402 21.05 -13.22 -2.73
N GLY A 403 21.31 -14.05 -3.75
CA GLY A 403 20.52 -14.07 -4.97
C GLY A 403 20.90 -12.99 -5.98
N SER A 404 20.27 -13.06 -7.14
CA SER A 404 20.48 -12.14 -8.26
C SER A 404 19.28 -12.17 -9.20
N PHE A 405 19.12 -11.12 -10.01
CA PHE A 405 18.09 -11.04 -11.04
C PHE A 405 18.59 -10.18 -12.22
N PRO A 406 18.00 -10.33 -13.41
CA PRO A 406 18.35 -9.51 -14.57
C PRO A 406 18.18 -8.02 -14.29
N GLY A 407 19.22 -7.24 -14.62
CA GLY A 407 19.21 -5.80 -14.40
C GLY A 407 19.46 -5.33 -12.97
N MET A 408 19.80 -6.21 -12.03
CA MET A 408 20.21 -5.86 -10.67
C MET A 408 21.41 -4.88 -10.69
N LEU A 409 21.44 -3.94 -9.73
CA LEU A 409 22.62 -3.11 -9.48
C LEU A 409 23.70 -3.96 -8.79
N GLU A 410 24.79 -4.27 -9.50
CA GLU A 410 25.93 -5.01 -8.93
C GLU A 410 26.70 -4.16 -7.91
N HIS A 411 26.87 -2.89 -8.22
CA HIS A 411 27.46 -1.87 -7.36
C HIS A 411 26.38 -0.92 -6.88
N ARG A 412 26.41 -0.57 -5.60
CA ARG A 412 25.40 0.28 -4.96
C ARG A 412 26.03 1.17 -3.90
N THR A 413 25.53 2.37 -3.79
CA THR A 413 25.94 3.32 -2.76
C THR A 413 24.91 3.35 -1.62
N PHE A 414 25.34 3.00 -0.41
CA PHE A 414 24.57 3.24 0.81
C PHE A 414 25.13 4.44 1.56
N ARG A 415 24.29 5.42 1.84
CA ARG A 415 24.63 6.58 2.67
C ARG A 415 24.01 6.36 4.04
N ILE A 416 24.82 6.25 5.06
CA ILE A 416 24.37 5.89 6.42
C ILE A 416 24.14 7.14 7.22
N VAL A 417 22.99 7.23 7.90
CA VAL A 417 22.67 8.33 8.82
C VAL A 417 21.90 7.83 10.02
N ARG A 418 22.36 8.18 11.21
CA ARG A 418 21.60 7.97 12.43
C ARG A 418 20.66 9.17 12.63
N ALA A 419 19.40 8.87 12.80
CA ALA A 419 18.38 9.87 13.09
C ALA A 419 18.65 10.47 14.48
N ARG A 420 18.76 11.78 14.53
CA ARG A 420 18.97 12.57 15.74
C ARG A 420 18.33 13.95 15.56
N GLU A 421 18.22 14.71 16.63
CA GLU A 421 17.65 16.05 16.54
C GLU A 421 18.34 16.83 15.39
N SER A 422 17.51 17.33 14.46
CA SER A 422 17.89 18.10 13.27
C SER A 422 18.70 17.39 12.16
N ASN A 423 18.95 16.07 12.24
CA ASN A 423 19.60 15.34 11.13
C ASN A 423 19.01 13.96 10.90
N GLY A 424 18.84 13.56 9.64
CA GLY A 424 18.23 12.27 9.28
C GLY A 424 16.74 12.18 9.62
N VAL A 425 16.04 13.30 9.70
CA VAL A 425 14.64 13.44 10.10
C VAL A 425 13.79 14.04 8.97
N GLY A 426 12.49 13.76 9.01
CA GLY A 426 11.53 14.28 8.03
C GLY A 426 11.80 13.77 6.61
N ILE A 427 11.37 14.57 5.63
CA ILE A 427 11.47 14.23 4.20
C ILE A 427 12.80 14.71 3.61
N ALA A 428 13.33 15.82 4.13
CA ALA A 428 14.54 16.43 3.59
C ALA A 428 15.75 15.48 3.62
N ALA A 429 16.62 15.64 2.65
CA ALA A 429 17.91 14.97 2.67
C ALA A 429 18.68 15.36 3.94
N PRO A 430 19.39 14.41 4.57
CA PRO A 430 20.23 14.72 5.72
C PRO A 430 21.28 15.79 5.38
N GLU A 431 21.53 16.71 6.30
CA GLU A 431 22.60 17.72 6.11
C GLU A 431 23.99 17.06 6.05
N LYS A 432 24.14 15.97 6.81
CA LYS A 432 25.38 15.20 6.86
C LYS A 432 25.06 13.70 7.01
N PHE A 433 25.75 12.88 6.23
CA PHE A 433 25.80 11.43 6.41
C PHE A 433 26.94 11.07 7.37
N ASP A 434 26.68 10.06 8.21
CA ASP A 434 27.72 9.56 9.14
C ASP A 434 28.81 8.86 8.33
N THR A 435 28.44 8.09 7.29
CA THR A 435 29.39 7.49 6.35
C THR A 435 28.72 7.11 5.02
N THR A 436 29.53 6.77 4.03
CA THR A 436 29.08 6.25 2.73
C THR A 436 29.79 4.93 2.46
N VAL A 437 29.03 3.94 1.97
CA VAL A 437 29.51 2.59 1.66
C VAL A 437 29.26 2.31 0.19
N GLU A 438 30.33 2.04 -0.56
CA GLU A 438 30.24 1.44 -1.89
C GLU A 438 30.11 -0.07 -1.70
N PHE A 439 28.93 -0.60 -2.01
CA PHE A 439 28.58 -2.00 -1.75
C PHE A 439 28.64 -2.83 -3.03
N GLU A 440 29.47 -3.87 -2.99
CA GLU A 440 29.72 -4.80 -4.10
C GLU A 440 29.23 -6.24 -3.80
N GLY A 441 28.25 -6.37 -2.90
CA GLY A 441 27.62 -7.64 -2.56
C GLY A 441 28.29 -8.40 -1.39
N LYS A 442 29.45 -7.97 -0.90
CA LYS A 442 30.13 -8.57 0.27
C LYS A 442 29.72 -7.87 1.56
N ALA A 443 29.69 -8.61 2.65
CA ALA A 443 29.37 -8.03 3.96
C ALA A 443 30.36 -6.92 4.35
N VAL A 444 29.82 -5.81 4.86
CA VAL A 444 30.57 -4.65 5.33
C VAL A 444 30.07 -4.28 6.73
N SER A 445 31.01 -4.12 7.68
CA SER A 445 30.71 -3.57 8.99
C SER A 445 31.05 -2.07 9.02
N VAL A 446 30.11 -1.26 9.45
CA VAL A 446 30.19 0.20 9.44
C VAL A 446 30.07 0.70 10.88
N PRO A 447 31.22 0.78 11.61
CA PRO A 447 31.21 1.33 12.94
C PRO A 447 30.95 2.84 12.88
N ASP A 448 30.35 3.35 13.94
CA ASP A 448 30.34 4.78 14.20
C ASP A 448 31.75 5.23 14.59
N ASP A 449 32.36 6.08 13.79
CA ASP A 449 33.70 6.65 14.08
C ASP A 449 33.64 7.80 15.11
N GLY A 450 32.45 8.12 15.65
CA GLY A 450 32.25 9.17 16.65
C GLY A 450 32.65 10.57 16.18
N SER A 451 32.85 10.76 14.89
CA SER A 451 33.16 12.10 14.34
C SER A 451 31.88 12.97 14.36
N MET A 452 31.72 13.73 15.45
CA MET A 452 30.74 14.81 15.58
C MET A 452 31.14 16.03 14.75
#